data_c33bcf0f9d512bb0efc9bb202743e2fb
#
_entry.id   c33bcf0f9d512bb0efc9bb202743e2fb
#
_cell.length_a   1.000
_cell.length_b   1.000
_cell.length_c   1.000
_cell.angle_alpha   90.00
_cell.angle_beta   90.00
_cell.angle_gamma   90.00
#
_symmetry.space_group_name_H-M   'P 1'
#
loop_
_entity.id
_entity.type
_entity.pdbx_description
1 polymer ?
#
loop_
_entity_poly.entity_id
_entity_poly.type
_entity_poly.pdbx_seq_one_letter_code
_entity_poly.pdbx_strand_id
1 'polypeptide(L)'
;MVRAHREIPGVAEKWDLYIEGFELATGYSELVDPVVQRERLTEQAKLGASGDLEAMGLDEDFLRAMEHGMPPMGGMGMGADRLLMALTGLGIRETILFPLVKPTAGDE
;
A
#
# COMPACT_ATOMS: atom_id res chain seq x y z
N MET A 1 7.80 -1.88 -2.96
CA MET A 1 7.26 -3.26 -2.68
C MET A 1 7.87 -3.84 -1.42
N VAL A 2 7.21 -4.84 -0.84
CA VAL A 2 7.68 -5.52 0.37
C VAL A 2 8.85 -6.45 0.06
N ARG A 3 9.82 -6.50 0.95
CA ARG A 3 10.94 -7.43 0.93
C ARG A 3 10.46 -8.85 1.29
N ALA A 4 11.08 -9.87 0.71
CA ALA A 4 10.90 -11.25 1.17
C ALA A 4 11.41 -11.40 2.62
N HIS A 5 10.73 -12.22 3.42
CA HIS A 5 11.13 -12.52 4.78
C HIS A 5 12.50 -13.19 4.80
N ARG A 6 13.36 -12.80 5.76
CA ARG A 6 14.76 -13.25 5.83
C ARG A 6 14.92 -14.71 6.22
N GLU A 7 13.96 -15.22 7.00
CA GLU A 7 14.04 -16.56 7.61
C GLU A 7 12.96 -17.51 7.10
N ILE A 8 11.81 -16.97 6.60
CA ILE A 8 10.66 -17.78 6.22
C ILE A 8 10.44 -17.66 4.71
N PRO A 9 10.73 -18.71 3.93
CA PRO A 9 10.48 -18.69 2.49
C PRO A 9 9.00 -18.48 2.14
N GLY A 10 8.72 -17.73 1.08
CA GLY A 10 7.37 -17.49 0.58
C GLY A 10 6.54 -16.47 1.38
N VAL A 11 7.12 -15.85 2.41
CA VAL A 11 6.49 -14.83 3.25
C VAL A 11 7.14 -13.47 3.00
N ALA A 12 6.36 -12.39 3.15
CA ALA A 12 6.86 -11.01 3.10
C ALA A 12 7.07 -10.45 4.51
N GLU A 13 8.05 -9.56 4.68
CA GLU A 13 8.27 -8.83 5.95
C GLU A 13 7.28 -7.67 6.05
N LYS A 14 6.06 -7.98 6.50
CA LYS A 14 4.95 -7.03 6.63
C LYS A 14 4.28 -7.19 8.00
N TRP A 15 3.73 -6.09 8.52
CA TRP A 15 2.86 -6.07 9.69
C TRP A 15 1.70 -5.08 9.47
N ASP A 16 0.60 -5.33 10.15
CA ASP A 16 -0.55 -4.43 10.18
C ASP A 16 -0.88 -4.09 11.64
N LEU A 17 -1.13 -2.81 11.92
CA LEU A 17 -1.53 -2.31 13.24
C LEU A 17 -3.05 -2.19 13.29
N TYR A 18 -3.65 -2.89 14.22
CA TYR A 18 -5.10 -2.83 14.49
C TYR A 18 -5.36 -2.09 15.80
N ILE A 19 -6.32 -1.18 15.79
CA ILE A 19 -6.82 -0.47 16.96
C ILE A 19 -8.33 -0.60 16.96
N GLU A 20 -8.92 -1.01 18.09
CA GLU A 20 -10.37 -1.15 18.28
C GLU A 20 -11.07 -1.95 17.15
N GLY A 21 -10.40 -2.94 16.60
CA GLY A 21 -10.95 -3.84 15.59
C GLY A 21 -10.83 -3.35 14.14
N PHE A 22 -10.19 -2.20 13.88
CA PHE A 22 -9.90 -1.74 12.52
C PHE A 22 -8.40 -1.53 12.29
N GLU A 23 -7.96 -1.75 11.05
CA GLU A 23 -6.59 -1.51 10.63
C GLU A 23 -6.31 -0.01 10.57
N LEU A 24 -5.35 0.46 11.36
CA LEU A 24 -4.89 1.83 11.39
C LEU A 24 -3.70 2.08 10.47
N ALA A 25 -2.73 1.17 10.48
CA ALA A 25 -1.50 1.31 9.74
C ALA A 25 -1.01 -0.03 9.21
N THR A 26 -0.23 0.01 8.15
CA THR A 26 0.54 -1.12 7.64
C THR A 26 2.00 -0.71 7.51
N GLY A 27 2.90 -1.63 7.77
CA GLY A 27 4.33 -1.37 7.62
C GLY A 27 5.07 -2.62 7.16
N TYR A 28 6.25 -2.41 6.61
CA TYR A 28 7.04 -3.47 6.01
C TYR A 28 8.51 -3.06 5.86
N SER A 29 9.36 -4.08 5.69
CA SER A 29 10.71 -3.85 5.20
C SER A 29 10.68 -3.58 3.70
N GLU A 30 11.27 -2.47 3.26
CA GLU A 30 11.29 -2.11 1.85
C GLU A 30 12.18 -3.06 1.04
N LEU A 31 11.71 -3.36 -0.17
CA LEU A 31 12.53 -4.00 -1.20
C LEU A 31 13.45 -2.95 -1.80
N VAL A 32 14.75 -3.03 -1.47
CA VAL A 32 15.75 -2.03 -1.88
C VAL A 32 16.60 -2.47 -3.08
N ASP A 33 16.47 -3.72 -3.51
CA ASP A 33 17.20 -4.27 -4.66
C ASP A 33 16.47 -3.93 -5.97
N PRO A 34 17.05 -3.10 -6.86
CA PRO A 34 16.40 -2.70 -8.10
C PRO A 34 16.23 -3.84 -9.10
N VAL A 35 17.07 -4.87 -9.06
CA VAL A 35 16.96 -6.04 -9.94
C VAL A 35 15.71 -6.84 -9.56
N VAL A 36 15.57 -7.20 -8.29
CA VAL A 36 14.40 -7.92 -7.77
C VAL A 36 13.13 -7.08 -7.92
N GLN A 37 13.22 -5.75 -7.72
CA GLN A 37 12.09 -4.85 -7.92
C GLN A 37 11.60 -4.87 -9.38
N ARG A 38 12.52 -4.82 -10.35
CA ARG A 38 12.23 -4.91 -11.79
C ARG A 38 11.55 -6.23 -12.14
N GLU A 39 12.07 -7.34 -11.65
CA GLU A 39 11.47 -8.67 -11.88
C GLU A 39 10.02 -8.70 -11.42
N ARG A 40 9.75 -8.26 -10.19
CA ARG A 40 8.40 -8.23 -9.61
C ARG A 40 7.45 -7.30 -10.33
N LEU A 41 7.90 -6.10 -10.71
CA LEU A 41 7.08 -5.16 -11.49
C LEU A 41 6.76 -5.74 -12.88
N THR A 42 7.71 -6.45 -13.49
CA THR A 42 7.48 -7.12 -14.77
C THR A 42 6.43 -8.24 -14.65
N GLU A 43 6.47 -9.02 -13.57
CA GLU A 43 5.47 -10.05 -13.28
C GLU A 43 4.09 -9.42 -13.06
N GLN A 44 4.01 -8.35 -12.28
CA GLN A 44 2.76 -7.60 -12.04
C GLN A 44 2.19 -7.04 -13.35
N ALA A 45 3.02 -6.45 -14.20
CA ALA A 45 2.59 -5.93 -15.50
C ALA A 45 1.99 -7.03 -16.41
N LYS A 46 2.53 -8.26 -16.36
CA LYS A 46 1.96 -9.41 -17.07
C LYS A 46 0.58 -9.79 -16.51
N LEU A 47 0.40 -9.77 -15.20
CA LEU A 47 -0.91 -10.00 -14.56
C LEU A 47 -1.92 -8.90 -14.95
N GLY A 48 -1.51 -7.64 -14.96
CA GLY A 48 -2.31 -6.53 -15.45
C GLY A 48 -2.78 -6.69 -16.89
N ALA A 49 -1.88 -7.14 -17.76
CA ALA A 49 -2.23 -7.43 -19.16
C ALA A 49 -3.23 -8.61 -19.32
N SER A 50 -3.32 -9.48 -18.31
CA SER A 50 -4.31 -10.58 -18.27
C SER A 50 -5.63 -10.21 -17.59
N GLY A 51 -5.81 -8.94 -17.18
CA GLY A 51 -7.07 -8.40 -16.64
C GLY A 51 -7.11 -8.10 -15.14
N ASP A 52 -5.99 -8.21 -14.43
CA ASP A 52 -5.87 -7.78 -13.04
C ASP A 52 -5.79 -6.24 -12.96
N LEU A 53 -6.88 -5.62 -12.48
CA LEU A 53 -7.01 -4.15 -12.36
C LEU A 53 -6.14 -3.54 -11.25
N GLU A 54 -5.66 -4.36 -10.30
CA GLU A 54 -4.82 -3.91 -9.19
C GLU A 54 -3.31 -4.06 -9.49
N ALA A 55 -2.98 -4.66 -10.64
CA ALA A 55 -1.59 -4.89 -11.02
C ALA A 55 -0.85 -3.60 -11.33
N MET A 56 0.34 -3.47 -10.77
CA MET A 56 1.23 -2.32 -10.98
C MET A 56 1.95 -2.40 -12.32
N GLY A 57 2.03 -1.26 -13.01
CA GLY A 57 2.85 -1.10 -14.21
C GLY A 57 4.35 -1.00 -13.91
N LEU A 58 5.17 -1.15 -14.95
CA LEU A 58 6.61 -0.94 -14.86
C LEU A 58 6.92 0.55 -14.85
N ASP A 59 7.58 1.02 -13.78
CA ASP A 59 8.03 2.41 -13.60
C ASP A 59 9.56 2.46 -13.73
N GLU A 60 10.03 2.84 -14.91
CA GLU A 60 11.47 2.92 -15.22
C GLU A 60 12.17 4.07 -14.48
N ASP A 61 11.49 5.17 -14.21
CA ASP A 61 12.08 6.30 -13.49
C ASP A 61 12.28 5.95 -12.01
N PHE A 62 11.35 5.24 -11.41
CA PHE A 62 11.49 4.71 -10.06
C PHE A 62 12.66 3.70 -9.96
N LEU A 63 12.75 2.76 -10.90
CA LEU A 63 13.85 1.78 -10.94
C LEU A 63 15.20 2.46 -11.10
N ARG A 64 15.30 3.46 -11.96
CA ARG A 64 16.51 4.25 -12.15
C ARG A 64 16.91 5.01 -10.88
N ALA A 65 15.93 5.55 -10.16
CA ALA A 65 16.17 6.18 -8.86
C ALA A 65 16.72 5.19 -7.83
N MET A 66 16.18 3.96 -7.76
CA MET A 66 16.69 2.90 -6.89
C MET A 66 18.13 2.51 -7.21
N GLU A 67 18.52 2.48 -8.50
CA GLU A 67 19.89 2.15 -8.95
C GLU A 67 20.96 3.13 -8.45
N HIS A 68 20.58 4.36 -8.06
CA HIS A 68 21.49 5.32 -7.43
C HIS A 68 21.86 4.98 -5.98
N GLY A 69 21.23 3.98 -5.41
CA GLY A 69 21.53 3.46 -4.08
C GLY A 69 20.41 3.73 -3.07
N MET A 70 19.50 2.78 -2.94
CA MET A 70 18.45 2.80 -1.91
C MET A 70 18.98 2.12 -0.64
N PRO A 71 19.09 2.82 0.50
CA PRO A 71 19.58 2.21 1.74
C PRO A 71 18.54 1.24 2.32
N PRO A 72 18.95 0.29 3.18
CA PRO A 72 18.01 -0.51 3.96
C PRO A 72 17.07 0.39 4.76
N MET A 73 15.75 0.20 4.59
CA MET A 73 14.73 1.01 5.26
C MET A 73 13.44 0.24 5.49
N GLY A 74 12.61 0.75 6.40
CA GLY A 74 11.22 0.36 6.55
C GLY A 74 10.28 1.42 5.98
N GLY A 75 9.13 0.99 5.48
CA GLY A 75 8.03 1.83 5.08
C GLY A 75 6.82 1.65 6.00
N MET A 76 6.03 2.71 6.18
CA MET A 76 4.77 2.65 6.90
C MET A 76 3.75 3.56 6.22
N GLY A 77 2.54 3.04 6.03
CA GLY A 77 1.37 3.81 5.65
C GLY A 77 0.36 3.83 6.79
N MET A 78 -0.17 5.00 7.13
CA MET A 78 -1.19 5.16 8.16
C MET A 78 -2.38 5.97 7.61
N GLY A 79 -3.60 5.52 7.88
CA GLY A 79 -4.81 6.25 7.51
C GLY A 79 -5.04 7.44 8.45
N ALA A 80 -4.94 8.68 7.95
CA ALA A 80 -5.17 9.88 8.76
C ALA A 80 -6.59 9.94 9.32
N ASP A 81 -7.61 9.62 8.51
CA ASP A 81 -9.00 9.55 8.97
C ASP A 81 -9.21 8.46 10.02
N ARG A 82 -8.55 7.30 9.84
CA ARG A 82 -8.59 6.22 10.82
C ARG A 82 -7.90 6.58 12.13
N LEU A 83 -6.80 7.34 12.07
CA LEU A 83 -6.17 7.89 13.27
C LEU A 83 -7.13 8.83 14.02
N LEU A 84 -7.83 9.68 13.28
CA LEU A 84 -8.83 10.57 13.87
C LEU A 84 -9.98 9.78 14.52
N MET A 85 -10.45 8.72 13.88
CA MET A 85 -11.43 7.77 14.50
C MET A 85 -10.91 7.21 15.83
N ALA A 86 -9.66 6.73 15.85
CA ALA A 86 -9.05 6.14 17.05
C ALA A 86 -8.93 7.15 18.21
N LEU A 87 -8.65 8.41 17.89
CA LEU A 87 -8.48 9.46 18.89
C LEU A 87 -9.81 10.05 19.40
N THR A 88 -10.85 10.05 18.57
CA THR A 88 -12.12 10.75 18.86
C THR A 88 -13.29 9.83 19.12
N GLY A 89 -13.21 8.57 18.70
CA GLY A 89 -14.33 7.63 18.71
C GLY A 89 -15.38 7.87 17.61
N LEU A 90 -15.12 8.80 16.67
CA LEU A 90 -16.03 9.11 15.56
C LEU A 90 -16.01 8.02 14.50
N GLY A 91 -17.10 7.90 13.74
CA GLY A 91 -17.17 7.06 12.57
C GLY A 91 -16.41 7.66 11.37
N ILE A 92 -16.00 6.80 10.41
CA ILE A 92 -15.21 7.24 9.24
C ILE A 92 -15.89 8.35 8.43
N ARG A 93 -17.22 8.34 8.31
CA ARG A 93 -17.96 9.38 7.59
C ARG A 93 -17.96 10.73 8.28
N GLU A 94 -17.70 10.76 9.58
CA GLU A 94 -17.64 11.96 10.40
C GLU A 94 -16.22 12.57 10.40
N THR A 95 -15.20 11.77 10.04
CA THR A 95 -13.80 12.22 9.95
C THR A 95 -13.44 12.74 8.56
N ILE A 96 -14.15 12.32 7.51
CA ILE A 96 -13.94 12.76 6.12
C ILE A 96 -14.70 14.05 5.87
N LEU A 97 -14.00 15.12 5.44
CA LEU A 97 -14.59 16.44 5.19
C LEU A 97 -15.67 16.43 4.10
N PHE A 98 -15.48 15.63 3.04
CA PHE A 98 -16.40 15.49 1.90
C PHE A 98 -16.67 14.02 1.61
N PRO A 99 -17.44 13.32 2.47
CA PRO A 99 -17.74 11.91 2.26
C PRO A 99 -18.62 11.71 1.02
N LEU A 100 -18.39 10.61 0.29
CA LEU A 100 -19.28 10.21 -0.80
C LEU A 100 -20.65 9.87 -0.23
N VAL A 101 -21.67 10.53 -0.72
CA VAL A 101 -23.08 10.24 -0.41
C VAL A 101 -23.72 9.56 -1.62
N LYS A 102 -24.66 8.65 -1.32
CA LYS A 102 -25.44 8.01 -2.39
C LYS A 102 -26.34 9.08 -3.03
N PRO A 103 -26.39 9.20 -4.38
CA PRO A 103 -27.33 10.09 -5.05
C PRO A 103 -28.77 9.81 -4.60
N THR A 104 -29.53 10.86 -4.34
CA THR A 104 -30.97 10.75 -4.09
C THR A 104 -31.69 10.46 -5.42
N ALA A 105 -32.70 9.60 -5.40
CA ALA A 105 -33.53 9.35 -6.58
C ALA A 105 -34.20 10.67 -7.00
N GLY A 106 -33.73 11.30 -8.05
CA GLY A 106 -34.21 12.62 -8.55
C GLY A 106 -33.12 13.57 -9.04
N ASP A 107 -31.84 13.21 -8.89
CA ASP A 107 -30.70 14.01 -9.35
C ASP A 107 -30.22 13.57 -10.77
N GLU A 108 -31.14 13.10 -11.67
CA GLU A 108 -30.87 12.85 -13.08
C GLU A 108 -31.23 14.06 -13.93
#